data_14f8d8669d937ae051e68944d22ba0e7
#
_entry.id   14f8d8669d937ae051e68944d22ba0e7
#
_cell.length_a   1.000
_cell.length_b   1.000
_cell.length_c   1.000
_cell.angle_alpha   90.00
_cell.angle_beta   90.00
_cell.angle_gamma   90.00
#
_symmetry.space_group_name_H-M   'P 1'
#
loop_
_entity.id
_entity.type
_entity.pdbx_description
1 polymer ?
#
loop_
_entity_poly.entity_id
_entity_poly.type
_entity_poly.pdbx_seq_one_letter_code
_entity_poly.pdbx_strand_id
1 'polypeptide(L)'
;MKKTQKTNKEKESNTKTRTKESEIFASCSFSSLGLHSTLSEQLQERLGFEAPTLVQAQAIPVILSGRHVLVNAETGSGKTIAYLAPIIHYLQGYNPRIERSHGTFGMFYAFNGMCICAYRFCKSRIMNKLKIDMFMIALVLVPTRELCLQVYEILQKLLHRFHWIVPGYVMGGENRNKEKARLRKGISILIATPGRLLDHLKNTSSFVHTNLRWIIFDEADRILELGFGKDIEEILDLLGSRANESVEKGKSSEFQRQNLLLSATLNEKVNHLSKISLENPVMIGLDNMKMQPDSSVNQTGSLGSDVDEDLDYSIKSVNSSSGDYRLPAQLVQRFVKVPCGSRLAVLLSILKHLFEREASQKVVVFFSTCDAVDFHYMLLSEFQWSPYSQFEEELKQMFLKCKTFRLHGNMKQEDRRTTFSAFKTEKSALLVSTDVAARGLDFPKVRCIIQYDSPGEASEYVHRVGRTARLGERGESLLFLQPIEVDYLQDLEKHGVSLTEYPLLKIIDSFPLHSQMHRVKKFVSLESHPWVVSLQRELESYISAEPKIKKQAKDAFCSWVRAYTAHRGDLKQIFMVKKLHLGHVAKSFALREQPSLVGKTFQNQSKKRKRDLKQKQKGLFKKRKVASKT
;
A
#
# COMPACT_ATOMS: atom_id res chain seq x y z
N MET A 1 30.06 42.86 7.85
CA MET A 1 29.00 42.47 6.91
C MET A 1 28.82 40.96 6.67
N LYS A 2 29.78 40.05 6.94
CA LYS A 2 29.60 38.58 6.74
C LYS A 2 28.88 37.84 7.88
N LYS A 3 28.71 38.39 9.07
CA LYS A 3 27.98 37.76 10.19
C LYS A 3 26.47 38.01 10.13
N THR A 4 26.01 39.11 9.54
CA THR A 4 24.57 39.46 9.46
C THR A 4 23.85 38.68 8.32
N GLN A 5 24.57 38.21 7.31
CA GLN A 5 23.94 37.41 6.22
C GLN A 5 23.74 35.92 6.60
N LYS A 6 24.50 35.39 7.59
CA LYS A 6 24.31 34.02 8.07
C LYS A 6 23.07 33.87 8.96
N THR A 7 22.81 34.86 9.81
CA THR A 7 21.64 34.85 10.70
C THR A 7 20.31 35.07 9.99
N ASN A 8 20.29 35.77 8.83
CA ASN A 8 19.07 35.94 8.04
C ASN A 8 18.73 34.70 7.22
N LYS A 9 19.73 33.97 6.70
CA LYS A 9 19.47 32.68 5.99
C LYS A 9 18.99 31.57 6.93
N GLU A 10 19.48 31.54 8.17
CA GLU A 10 18.99 30.57 9.18
C GLU A 10 17.58 30.93 9.68
N LYS A 11 17.24 32.22 9.77
CA LYS A 11 15.86 32.66 10.09
C LYS A 11 14.87 32.41 8.96
N GLU A 12 15.26 32.64 7.70
CA GLU A 12 14.40 32.31 6.55
C GLU A 12 14.23 30.80 6.34
N SER A 13 15.25 29.98 6.62
CA SER A 13 15.11 28.51 6.57
C SER A 13 14.22 27.98 7.70
N ASN A 14 14.33 28.52 8.90
CA ASN A 14 13.49 28.14 10.05
C ASN A 14 12.03 28.61 9.88
N THR A 15 11.78 29.77 9.25
CA THR A 15 10.41 30.24 9.00
C THR A 15 9.75 29.43 7.90
N LYS A 16 10.48 29.06 6.83
CA LYS A 16 9.97 28.19 5.77
C LYS A 16 9.73 26.75 6.21
N THR A 17 10.48 26.24 7.18
CA THR A 17 10.26 24.90 7.76
C THR A 17 9.02 24.90 8.67
N ARG A 18 8.84 25.95 9.47
CA ARG A 18 7.70 26.10 10.39
C ARG A 18 6.35 26.29 9.66
N THR A 19 6.32 27.02 8.54
CA THR A 19 5.10 27.17 7.71
C THR A 19 4.71 25.89 6.99
N LYS A 20 5.67 25.00 6.64
CA LYS A 20 5.38 23.71 5.98
C LYS A 20 4.95 22.60 6.92
N GLU A 21 5.39 22.63 8.19
CA GLU A 21 4.92 21.70 9.22
C GLU A 21 3.45 21.97 9.60
N SER A 22 3.00 23.22 9.53
CA SER A 22 1.59 23.60 9.78
C SER A 22 0.61 23.13 8.68
N GLU A 23 1.09 22.69 7.51
CA GLU A 23 0.24 22.15 6.44
C GLU A 23 -0.10 20.66 6.61
N ILE A 24 0.60 19.92 7.46
CA ILE A 24 0.43 18.48 7.64
C ILE A 24 -0.18 18.14 8.99
N PHE A 25 0.25 18.84 10.03
CA PHE A 25 -0.20 18.63 11.40
C PHE A 25 -1.21 19.68 11.82
N ALA A 26 -2.21 19.24 12.57
CA ALA A 26 -3.19 20.16 13.17
C ALA A 26 -2.57 20.87 14.37
N SER A 27 -3.06 22.06 14.67
CA SER A 27 -2.65 22.84 15.84
C SER A 27 -3.25 22.35 17.18
N CYS A 28 -3.98 21.22 17.16
CA CYS A 28 -4.63 20.63 18.32
C CYS A 28 -3.86 19.41 18.85
N SER A 29 -4.19 18.97 20.07
CA SER A 29 -3.67 17.73 20.65
C SER A 29 -4.62 16.55 20.45
N PHE A 30 -4.14 15.30 20.60
CA PHE A 30 -5.02 14.12 20.58
C PHE A 30 -6.06 14.14 21.72
N SER A 31 -5.71 14.69 22.86
CA SER A 31 -6.64 14.84 24.00
C SER A 31 -7.79 15.80 23.69
N SER A 32 -7.53 16.89 22.96
CA SER A 32 -8.58 17.84 22.55
C SER A 32 -9.55 17.28 21.50
N LEU A 33 -9.20 16.17 20.83
CA LEU A 33 -10.09 15.46 19.92
C LEU A 33 -11.09 14.52 20.63
N GLY A 34 -11.12 14.53 21.97
CA GLY A 34 -12.01 13.68 22.76
C GLY A 34 -11.48 12.28 23.04
N LEU A 35 -10.22 11.98 22.73
CA LEU A 35 -9.62 10.69 23.05
C LEU A 35 -9.27 10.58 24.54
N HIS A 36 -9.33 9.35 25.05
CA HIS A 36 -8.96 9.03 26.43
C HIS A 36 -7.47 9.37 26.68
N SER A 37 -7.15 9.94 27.87
CA SER A 37 -5.80 10.37 28.22
C SER A 37 -4.73 9.29 28.04
N THR A 38 -4.99 8.09 28.57
CA THR A 38 -4.08 6.94 28.44
C THR A 38 -3.81 6.58 26.98
N LEU A 39 -4.79 6.72 26.08
CA LEU A 39 -4.61 6.47 24.65
C LEU A 39 -3.78 7.57 23.99
N SER A 40 -4.01 8.83 24.37
CA SER A 40 -3.20 9.97 23.90
C SER A 40 -1.74 9.83 24.32
N GLU A 41 -1.48 9.38 25.56
CA GLU A 41 -0.13 9.05 26.03
C GLU A 41 0.51 7.91 25.22
N GLN A 42 -0.25 6.83 24.89
CA GLN A 42 0.26 5.73 24.06
C GLN A 42 0.64 6.17 22.65
N LEU A 43 -0.13 7.09 22.06
CA LEU A 43 0.18 7.68 20.74
C LEU A 43 1.51 8.42 20.77
N GLN A 44 1.76 9.18 21.84
CA GLN A 44 2.99 9.95 22.01
C GLN A 44 4.19 9.06 22.39
N GLU A 45 4.08 8.27 23.46
CA GLU A 45 5.19 7.49 24.00
C GLU A 45 5.62 6.30 23.11
N ARG A 46 4.67 5.60 22.50
CA ARG A 46 4.91 4.36 21.76
C ARG A 46 5.05 4.53 20.27
N LEU A 47 4.36 5.52 19.71
CA LEU A 47 4.36 5.79 18.27
C LEU A 47 5.09 7.09 17.91
N GLY A 48 5.42 7.94 18.89
CA GLY A 48 6.16 9.19 18.67
C GLY A 48 5.33 10.27 17.97
N PHE A 49 3.99 10.23 18.07
CA PHE A 49 3.13 11.26 17.50
C PHE A 49 2.90 12.40 18.49
N GLU A 50 3.50 13.55 18.26
CA GLU A 50 3.35 14.74 19.10
C GLU A 50 2.03 15.47 18.86
N ALA A 51 1.59 15.53 17.60
CA ALA A 51 0.34 16.17 17.18
C ALA A 51 -0.41 15.31 16.15
N PRO A 52 -1.75 15.42 16.08
CA PRO A 52 -2.52 14.73 15.04
C PRO A 52 -2.28 15.35 13.67
N THR A 53 -2.35 14.54 12.63
CA THR A 53 -2.40 15.06 11.25
C THR A 53 -3.76 15.72 10.99
N LEU A 54 -3.85 16.54 9.93
CA LEU A 54 -5.12 17.18 9.55
C LEU A 54 -6.24 16.15 9.31
N VAL A 55 -5.91 15.03 8.68
CA VAL A 55 -6.87 13.94 8.43
C VAL A 55 -7.34 13.32 9.75
N GLN A 56 -6.44 13.11 10.71
CA GLN A 56 -6.78 12.59 12.03
C GLN A 56 -7.65 13.57 12.81
N ALA A 57 -7.32 14.85 12.78
CA ALA A 57 -8.07 15.89 13.47
C ALA A 57 -9.51 16.02 12.95
N GLN A 58 -9.73 15.83 11.66
CA GLN A 58 -11.05 15.84 11.05
C GLN A 58 -11.82 14.53 11.28
N ALA A 59 -11.16 13.37 11.13
CA ALA A 59 -11.81 12.08 11.14
C ALA A 59 -12.17 11.60 12.56
N ILE A 60 -11.29 11.76 13.54
CA ILE A 60 -11.49 11.23 14.89
C ILE A 60 -12.81 11.71 15.54
N PRO A 61 -13.14 13.03 15.57
CA PRO A 61 -14.38 13.50 16.17
C PRO A 61 -15.62 12.97 15.45
N VAL A 62 -15.59 12.88 14.13
CA VAL A 62 -16.71 12.36 13.34
C VAL A 62 -16.93 10.86 13.58
N ILE A 63 -15.85 10.09 13.72
CA ILE A 63 -15.95 8.65 14.03
C ILE A 63 -16.48 8.47 15.46
N LEU A 64 -16.05 9.28 16.42
CA LEU A 64 -16.56 9.27 17.80
C LEU A 64 -18.05 9.63 17.88
N SER A 65 -18.57 10.45 16.95
CA SER A 65 -19.99 10.78 16.89
C SER A 65 -20.87 9.66 16.30
N GLY A 66 -20.28 8.54 15.86
CA GLY A 66 -21.02 7.38 15.33
C GLY A 66 -21.43 7.47 13.85
N ARG A 67 -21.05 8.54 13.12
CA ARG A 67 -21.41 8.74 11.71
C ARG A 67 -20.55 7.91 10.77
N HIS A 68 -21.13 7.45 9.65
CA HIS A 68 -20.36 6.86 8.56
C HIS A 68 -19.38 7.88 7.98
N VAL A 69 -18.20 7.43 7.58
CA VAL A 69 -17.13 8.33 7.09
C VAL A 69 -16.52 7.79 5.81
N LEU A 70 -16.36 8.68 4.83
CA LEU A 70 -15.54 8.46 3.65
C LEU A 70 -14.31 9.38 3.71
N VAL A 71 -13.13 8.80 3.88
CA VAL A 71 -11.87 9.54 3.95
C VAL A 71 -11.16 9.43 2.62
N ASN A 72 -10.99 10.56 1.92
CA ASN A 72 -10.14 10.68 0.75
C ASN A 72 -8.82 11.37 1.14
N ALA A 73 -7.78 10.59 1.35
CA ALA A 73 -6.51 11.13 1.80
C ALA A 73 -5.33 10.31 1.27
N GLU A 74 -4.20 10.97 1.08
CA GLU A 74 -2.96 10.40 0.56
C GLU A 74 -2.44 9.23 1.39
N THR A 75 -1.62 8.37 0.78
CA THR A 75 -0.88 7.34 1.52
C THR A 75 0.14 8.01 2.45
N GLY A 76 0.19 7.58 3.72
CA GLY A 76 1.07 8.19 4.72
C GLY A 76 0.49 9.38 5.48
N SER A 77 -0.75 9.79 5.24
CA SER A 77 -1.45 10.87 5.96
C SER A 77 -1.93 10.49 7.38
N GLY A 78 -1.63 9.28 7.85
CA GLY A 78 -2.00 8.84 9.20
C GLY A 78 -3.38 8.19 9.31
N LYS A 79 -4.00 7.76 8.21
CA LYS A 79 -5.33 7.10 8.15
C LYS A 79 -5.52 5.97 9.17
N THR A 80 -4.51 5.14 9.36
CA THR A 80 -4.59 3.98 10.28
C THR A 80 -4.90 4.39 11.71
N ILE A 81 -4.29 5.45 12.20
CA ILE A 81 -4.56 5.98 13.55
C ILE A 81 -5.93 6.66 13.59
N ALA A 82 -6.35 7.32 12.50
CA ALA A 82 -7.62 8.02 12.42
C ALA A 82 -8.81 7.10 12.72
N TYR A 83 -8.76 5.80 12.34
CA TYR A 83 -9.81 4.85 12.69
C TYR A 83 -9.51 3.97 13.90
N LEU A 84 -8.25 3.60 14.17
CA LEU A 84 -7.93 2.74 15.32
C LEU A 84 -8.13 3.48 16.66
N ALA A 85 -7.73 4.76 16.75
CA ALA A 85 -7.81 5.49 18.00
C ALA A 85 -9.25 5.65 18.54
N PRO A 86 -10.26 6.09 17.74
CA PRO A 86 -11.63 6.19 18.24
C PRO A 86 -12.26 4.82 18.57
N ILE A 87 -11.91 3.75 17.83
CA ILE A 87 -12.39 2.41 18.15
C ILE A 87 -11.83 1.94 19.49
N ILE A 88 -10.53 2.12 19.74
CA ILE A 88 -9.90 1.76 21.03
C ILE A 88 -10.47 2.64 22.16
N HIS A 89 -10.66 3.94 21.92
CA HIS A 89 -11.30 4.85 22.87
C HIS A 89 -12.66 4.32 23.30
N TYR A 90 -13.49 3.89 22.36
CA TYR A 90 -14.80 3.33 22.66
C TYR A 90 -14.71 2.00 23.41
N LEU A 91 -13.84 1.08 22.97
CA LEU A 91 -13.72 -0.26 23.56
C LEU A 91 -13.16 -0.23 24.97
N GLN A 92 -12.29 0.71 25.29
CA GLN A 92 -11.73 0.84 26.64
C GLN A 92 -12.73 1.40 27.65
N GLY A 93 -13.75 2.17 27.19
CA GLY A 93 -14.81 2.71 28.01
C GLY A 93 -15.93 1.72 28.34
N TYR A 94 -15.90 0.49 27.79
CA TYR A 94 -16.92 -0.53 28.08
C TYR A 94 -16.93 -0.91 29.57
N ASN A 95 -18.09 -0.89 30.19
CA ASN A 95 -18.31 -1.35 31.56
C ASN A 95 -19.43 -2.43 31.57
N PRO A 96 -19.18 -3.69 32.01
CA PRO A 96 -17.92 -4.21 32.55
C PRO A 96 -16.84 -4.34 31.48
N ARG A 97 -15.56 -4.22 31.91
CA ARG A 97 -14.41 -4.41 31.02
C ARG A 97 -14.46 -5.75 30.31
N ILE A 98 -14.04 -5.75 29.04
CA ILE A 98 -13.90 -6.96 28.23
C ILE A 98 -12.75 -7.79 28.83
N GLU A 99 -13.03 -8.84 29.60
CA GLU A 99 -11.97 -9.67 30.20
C GLU A 99 -11.68 -10.93 29.37
N ARG A 100 -10.39 -11.25 29.26
CA ARG A 100 -9.88 -12.40 28.51
C ARG A 100 -10.23 -13.76 29.15
N SER A 101 -10.41 -13.75 30.48
CA SER A 101 -10.74 -14.92 31.30
C SER A 101 -12.17 -15.40 31.12
N HIS A 102 -13.00 -14.55 30.62
CA HIS A 102 -14.39 -14.84 30.41
C HIS A 102 -14.64 -15.33 28.99
N GLY A 103 -14.14 -16.46 28.65
CA GLY A 103 -14.40 -17.15 27.37
C GLY A 103 -15.89 -17.31 27.05
N THR A 104 -16.75 -16.72 27.87
CA THR A 104 -18.21 -16.69 27.75
C THR A 104 -18.75 -15.60 28.66
N PHE A 105 -18.94 -14.36 28.18
CA PHE A 105 -19.68 -13.34 28.93
C PHE A 105 -21.10 -13.24 28.44
N GLY A 106 -22.02 -13.59 29.32
CA GLY A 106 -23.37 -13.08 29.30
C GLY A 106 -23.36 -11.62 29.72
N MET A 107 -23.78 -10.72 28.84
CA MET A 107 -24.10 -9.36 29.20
C MET A 107 -25.35 -9.40 30.09
N PHE A 108 -25.17 -9.37 31.40
CA PHE A 108 -26.26 -9.06 32.29
C PHE A 108 -26.61 -7.57 32.16
N TYR A 109 -27.65 -7.26 31.43
CA TYR A 109 -28.41 -6.05 31.71
C TYR A 109 -28.90 -6.14 33.15
N ALA A 110 -28.30 -5.40 34.03
CA ALA A 110 -28.84 -5.14 35.34
C ALA A 110 -30.08 -4.25 35.12
N PHE A 111 -31.25 -4.88 34.94
CA PHE A 111 -32.50 -4.23 35.20
C PHE A 111 -32.50 -3.84 36.68
N ASN A 112 -32.75 -2.57 36.94
CA ASN A 112 -32.90 -1.97 38.27
C ASN A 112 -33.50 -2.94 39.28
N GLY A 113 -32.73 -3.28 40.30
CA GLY A 113 -33.24 -3.49 41.64
C GLY A 113 -33.77 -4.86 42.02
N MET A 114 -33.29 -5.99 41.52
CA MET A 114 -33.76 -7.28 42.08
C MET A 114 -32.63 -8.33 42.25
N CYS A 115 -32.26 -8.44 43.50
CA CYS A 115 -31.83 -9.61 44.27
C CYS A 115 -30.55 -10.38 43.84
N ILE A 116 -29.50 -10.13 44.58
CA ILE A 116 -28.21 -10.80 44.63
C ILE A 116 -28.34 -12.30 45.04
N CYS A 117 -29.47 -12.79 45.50
CA CYS A 117 -29.63 -14.15 46.02
C CYS A 117 -29.79 -15.25 44.95
N ALA A 118 -30.14 -14.93 43.70
CA ALA A 118 -30.25 -15.94 42.63
C ALA A 118 -28.93 -16.40 42.03
N TYR A 119 -27.82 -15.72 42.39
CA TYR A 119 -26.51 -15.96 41.79
C TYR A 119 -25.82 -17.29 42.25
N ARG A 120 -26.22 -17.82 43.36
CA ARG A 120 -25.57 -19.02 43.95
C ARG A 120 -26.20 -20.35 43.59
N PHE A 121 -27.42 -20.39 43.12
CA PHE A 121 -28.17 -21.67 42.91
C PHE A 121 -28.28 -22.09 41.42
N CYS A 122 -28.00 -21.21 40.46
CA CYS A 122 -28.18 -21.51 39.03
C CYS A 122 -26.91 -21.92 38.29
N LYS A 123 -25.84 -22.33 39.04
CA LYS A 123 -24.48 -22.50 38.49
C LYS A 123 -24.28 -23.71 37.59
N SER A 124 -25.22 -24.63 37.42
CA SER A 124 -24.94 -25.91 36.74
C SER A 124 -25.80 -26.26 35.52
N ARG A 125 -26.95 -25.65 35.30
CA ARG A 125 -27.82 -26.05 34.17
C ARG A 125 -28.20 -24.93 33.19
N ILE A 126 -28.24 -23.65 33.62
CA ILE A 126 -28.60 -22.52 32.75
C ILE A 126 -27.37 -21.92 32.08
N MET A 127 -26.19 -22.04 32.67
CA MET A 127 -24.93 -21.54 32.10
C MET A 127 -24.51 -22.21 30.79
N ASN A 128 -24.99 -23.41 30.50
CA ASN A 128 -24.67 -24.11 29.24
C ASN A 128 -25.52 -23.65 28.03
N LYS A 129 -26.57 -22.85 28.23
CA LYS A 129 -27.48 -22.40 27.17
C LYS A 129 -27.40 -20.91 26.85
N LEU A 130 -26.71 -20.12 27.68
CA LEU A 130 -26.47 -18.69 27.47
C LEU A 130 -24.98 -18.44 27.21
N LYS A 131 -24.42 -19.10 26.19
CA LYS A 131 -23.19 -18.67 25.56
C LYS A 131 -23.50 -17.41 24.76
N ILE A 132 -23.48 -16.26 25.40
CA ILE A 132 -23.47 -14.99 24.69
C ILE A 132 -22.02 -14.81 24.20
N ASP A 133 -21.84 -15.16 22.96
CA ASP A 133 -20.58 -15.12 22.25
C ASP A 133 -20.17 -13.66 22.07
N MET A 134 -19.23 -13.20 22.88
CA MET A 134 -18.63 -11.86 22.72
C MET A 134 -17.45 -11.96 21.77
N PHE A 135 -17.72 -11.85 20.47
CA PHE A 135 -16.74 -11.95 19.43
C PHE A 135 -16.82 -10.73 18.50
N MET A 136 -15.70 -10.37 17.94
CA MET A 136 -15.47 -9.36 16.91
C MET A 136 -16.41 -8.14 16.94
N ILE A 137 -15.90 -7.06 17.52
CA ILE A 137 -16.61 -5.77 17.60
C ILE A 137 -16.19 -4.85 16.44
N ALA A 138 -14.94 -4.96 15.99
CA ALA A 138 -14.42 -4.21 14.84
C ALA A 138 -13.74 -5.12 13.82
N LEU A 139 -14.02 -4.89 12.56
CA LEU A 139 -13.44 -5.57 11.41
C LEU A 139 -12.72 -4.54 10.53
N VAL A 140 -11.42 -4.74 10.30
CA VAL A 140 -10.60 -3.95 9.38
C VAL A 140 -10.27 -4.78 8.16
N LEU A 141 -10.76 -4.41 7.00
CA LEU A 141 -10.48 -5.02 5.71
C LEU A 141 -9.32 -4.30 5.03
N VAL A 142 -8.32 -5.06 4.64
CA VAL A 142 -7.10 -4.54 4.00
C VAL A 142 -6.75 -5.36 2.75
N PRO A 143 -6.18 -4.75 1.69
CA PRO A 143 -5.92 -5.42 0.42
C PRO A 143 -4.85 -6.49 0.47
N THR A 144 -3.83 -6.33 1.32
CA THR A 144 -2.62 -7.14 1.30
C THR A 144 -2.28 -7.74 2.66
N ARG A 145 -1.54 -8.85 2.64
CA ARG A 145 -1.06 -9.53 3.85
C ARG A 145 -0.09 -8.67 4.64
N GLU A 146 0.72 -7.92 3.93
CA GLU A 146 1.73 -7.02 4.50
C GLU A 146 1.07 -5.89 5.26
N LEU A 147 0.07 -5.23 4.68
CA LEU A 147 -0.71 -4.19 5.36
C LEU A 147 -1.45 -4.77 6.57
N CYS A 148 -1.99 -5.99 6.44
CA CYS A 148 -2.64 -6.69 7.55
C CYS A 148 -1.70 -6.81 8.78
N LEU A 149 -0.46 -7.19 8.56
CA LEU A 149 0.53 -7.30 9.63
C LEU A 149 0.95 -5.93 10.18
N GLN A 150 1.09 -4.92 9.34
CA GLN A 150 1.44 -3.56 9.79
C GLN A 150 0.36 -2.94 10.66
N VAL A 151 -0.91 -3.02 10.22
CA VAL A 151 -2.04 -2.53 11.03
C VAL A 151 -2.09 -3.31 12.36
N TYR A 152 -1.82 -4.62 12.33
CA TYR A 152 -1.75 -5.44 13.55
C TYR A 152 -0.61 -4.98 14.48
N GLU A 153 0.57 -4.68 13.98
CA GLU A 153 1.70 -4.18 14.76
C GLU A 153 1.40 -2.82 15.40
N ILE A 154 0.76 -1.90 14.65
CA ILE A 154 0.32 -0.60 15.17
C ILE A 154 -0.71 -0.82 16.28
N LEU A 155 -1.71 -1.67 16.02
CA LEU A 155 -2.75 -2.01 16.98
C LEU A 155 -2.16 -2.61 18.27
N GLN A 156 -1.18 -3.50 18.19
CA GLN A 156 -0.51 -4.05 19.37
C GLN A 156 0.20 -2.98 20.21
N LYS A 157 0.84 -2.00 19.57
CA LYS A 157 1.48 -0.88 20.27
C LYS A 157 0.46 -0.01 20.98
N LEU A 158 -0.67 0.30 20.34
CA LEU A 158 -1.75 1.09 20.93
C LEU A 158 -2.45 0.37 22.08
N LEU A 159 -2.54 -0.95 22.02
CA LEU A 159 -3.21 -1.78 23.03
C LEU A 159 -2.29 -2.16 24.21
N HIS A 160 -1.08 -1.63 24.29
CA HIS A 160 -0.11 -2.03 25.33
C HIS A 160 -0.64 -1.87 26.75
N ARG A 161 -1.44 -0.84 27.04
CA ARG A 161 -2.09 -0.60 28.34
C ARG A 161 -3.54 -1.14 28.40
N PHE A 162 -4.10 -1.70 27.32
CA PHE A 162 -5.48 -2.17 27.19
C PHE A 162 -5.53 -3.69 26.94
N HIS A 163 -4.96 -4.48 27.84
CA HIS A 163 -4.74 -5.93 27.67
C HIS A 163 -6.03 -6.75 27.50
N TRP A 164 -7.18 -6.20 27.88
CA TRP A 164 -8.49 -6.84 27.72
C TRP A 164 -9.04 -6.74 26.29
N ILE A 165 -8.58 -5.81 25.49
CA ILE A 165 -8.94 -5.71 24.07
C ILE A 165 -8.03 -6.66 23.29
N VAL A 166 -8.60 -7.69 22.66
CA VAL A 166 -7.85 -8.74 21.97
C VAL A 166 -7.72 -8.44 20.48
N PRO A 167 -6.55 -8.10 19.98
CA PRO A 167 -6.31 -7.95 18.55
C PRO A 167 -6.10 -9.30 17.88
N GLY A 168 -6.54 -9.44 16.63
CA GLY A 168 -6.27 -10.62 15.83
C GLY A 168 -6.25 -10.31 14.34
N TYR A 169 -5.74 -11.26 13.56
CA TYR A 169 -5.75 -11.15 12.10
C TYR A 169 -6.01 -12.49 11.42
N VAL A 170 -6.56 -12.42 10.19
CA VAL A 170 -6.73 -13.55 9.28
C VAL A 170 -6.32 -13.12 7.87
N MET A 171 -5.41 -13.89 7.25
CA MET A 171 -4.88 -13.53 5.94
C MET A 171 -4.49 -14.76 5.13
N GLY A 172 -4.54 -14.67 3.82
CA GLY A 172 -4.12 -15.77 2.95
C GLY A 172 -2.67 -16.19 3.19
N GLY A 173 -2.38 -17.50 3.04
CA GLY A 173 -1.03 -18.06 3.18
C GLY A 173 -0.64 -18.49 4.59
N GLU A 174 -1.46 -18.20 5.60
CA GLU A 174 -1.28 -18.75 6.95
C GLU A 174 -2.03 -20.08 7.12
N ASN A 175 -1.63 -20.86 8.13
CA ASN A 175 -2.28 -22.12 8.44
C ASN A 175 -3.70 -21.87 8.98
N ARG A 176 -4.71 -22.39 8.25
CA ARG A 176 -6.13 -22.21 8.55
C ARG A 176 -6.52 -22.70 9.94
N ASN A 177 -5.89 -23.79 10.42
CA ASN A 177 -6.20 -24.33 11.75
C ASN A 177 -5.72 -23.41 12.87
N LYS A 178 -4.57 -22.72 12.69
CA LYS A 178 -4.10 -21.70 13.63
C LYS A 178 -5.05 -20.51 13.67
N GLU A 179 -5.55 -20.07 12.50
CA GLU A 179 -6.55 -18.98 12.41
C GLU A 179 -7.86 -19.37 13.09
N LYS A 180 -8.39 -20.58 12.82
CA LYS A 180 -9.57 -21.10 13.51
C LYS A 180 -9.39 -21.13 15.04
N ALA A 181 -8.21 -21.52 15.52
CA ALA A 181 -7.92 -21.54 16.95
C ALA A 181 -7.91 -20.12 17.56
N ARG A 182 -7.40 -19.11 16.83
CA ARG A 182 -7.47 -17.70 17.25
C ARG A 182 -8.90 -17.18 17.29
N LEU A 183 -9.68 -17.44 16.24
CA LEU A 183 -11.10 -17.04 16.16
C LEU A 183 -11.92 -17.66 17.31
N ARG A 184 -11.69 -18.92 17.66
CA ARG A 184 -12.37 -19.57 18.80
C ARG A 184 -12.02 -18.97 20.15
N LYS A 185 -10.81 -18.40 20.31
CA LYS A 185 -10.38 -17.75 21.56
C LYS A 185 -11.00 -16.37 21.76
N GLY A 186 -11.69 -15.85 20.76
CA GLY A 186 -12.26 -14.50 20.75
C GLY A 186 -11.25 -13.44 20.33
N ILE A 187 -11.70 -12.54 19.46
CA ILE A 187 -10.95 -11.39 18.93
C ILE A 187 -11.88 -10.19 18.99
N SER A 188 -11.45 -9.09 19.63
CA SER A 188 -12.23 -7.85 19.70
C SER A 188 -12.08 -7.01 18.42
N ILE A 189 -10.85 -6.88 17.93
CA ILE A 189 -10.53 -6.16 16.68
C ILE A 189 -9.86 -7.13 15.73
N LEU A 190 -10.54 -7.46 14.63
CA LEU A 190 -10.05 -8.37 13.60
C LEU A 190 -9.57 -7.59 12.38
N ILE A 191 -8.36 -7.85 11.94
CA ILE A 191 -7.79 -7.34 10.68
C ILE A 191 -7.79 -8.49 9.68
N ALA A 192 -8.32 -8.27 8.47
CA ALA A 192 -8.51 -9.36 7.52
C ALA A 192 -8.21 -8.96 6.07
N THR A 193 -7.73 -9.93 5.28
CA THR A 193 -7.77 -9.83 3.82
C THR A 193 -9.08 -10.43 3.29
N PRO A 194 -9.73 -9.83 2.26
CA PRO A 194 -11.09 -10.19 1.85
C PRO A 194 -11.31 -11.67 1.59
N GLY A 195 -10.56 -12.28 0.71
CA GLY A 195 -10.76 -13.69 0.34
C GLY A 195 -10.58 -14.68 1.50
N ARG A 196 -9.70 -14.39 2.50
CA ARG A 196 -9.55 -15.25 3.68
C ARG A 196 -10.68 -15.03 4.69
N LEU A 197 -11.15 -13.80 4.83
CA LEU A 197 -12.32 -13.50 5.65
C LEU A 197 -13.55 -14.23 5.11
N LEU A 198 -13.80 -14.12 3.80
CA LEU A 198 -14.91 -14.80 3.13
C LEU A 198 -14.87 -16.33 3.33
N ASP A 199 -13.66 -16.93 3.23
CA ASP A 199 -13.48 -18.35 3.52
C ASP A 199 -13.86 -18.70 4.97
N HIS A 200 -13.52 -17.85 5.96
CA HIS A 200 -13.91 -18.08 7.34
C HIS A 200 -15.40 -17.83 7.60
N LEU A 201 -16.00 -16.82 7.00
CA LEU A 201 -17.46 -16.56 7.10
C LEU A 201 -18.27 -17.75 6.58
N LYS A 202 -17.87 -18.33 5.45
CA LYS A 202 -18.55 -19.49 4.84
C LYS A 202 -18.29 -20.83 5.57
N ASN A 203 -17.08 -21.04 6.04
CA ASN A 203 -16.61 -22.39 6.40
C ASN A 203 -16.17 -22.54 7.87
N THR A 204 -16.41 -21.56 8.74
CA THR A 204 -15.99 -21.62 10.14
C THR A 204 -17.18 -21.27 11.04
N SER A 205 -17.91 -22.28 11.49
CA SER A 205 -19.11 -22.12 12.34
C SER A 205 -18.84 -21.41 13.67
N SER A 206 -17.60 -21.47 14.16
CA SER A 206 -17.19 -20.78 15.39
C SER A 206 -16.82 -19.30 15.18
N PHE A 207 -16.99 -18.79 13.97
CA PHE A 207 -16.76 -17.37 13.67
C PHE A 207 -18.06 -16.59 13.86
N VAL A 208 -18.18 -15.96 15.03
CA VAL A 208 -19.38 -15.20 15.42
C VAL A 208 -19.13 -13.71 15.21
N HIS A 209 -20.05 -13.04 14.54
CA HIS A 209 -19.96 -11.61 14.17
C HIS A 209 -21.23 -10.81 14.51
N THR A 210 -22.09 -11.35 15.37
CA THR A 210 -23.37 -10.72 15.76
C THR A 210 -23.22 -9.38 16.46
N ASN A 211 -22.07 -9.11 17.07
CA ASN A 211 -21.76 -7.87 17.80
C ASN A 211 -20.88 -6.91 17.00
N LEU A 212 -20.77 -7.11 15.70
CA LEU A 212 -19.95 -6.27 14.83
C LEU A 212 -20.54 -4.85 14.75
N ARG A 213 -19.76 -3.87 15.22
CA ARG A 213 -20.11 -2.44 15.23
C ARG A 213 -19.41 -1.62 14.18
N TRP A 214 -18.16 -1.99 13.84
CA TRP A 214 -17.34 -1.26 12.87
C TRP A 214 -16.90 -2.15 11.76
N ILE A 215 -17.11 -1.71 10.52
CA ILE A 215 -16.45 -2.25 9.35
C ILE A 215 -15.61 -1.13 8.73
N ILE A 216 -14.32 -1.36 8.61
CA ILE A 216 -13.36 -0.42 8.06
C ILE A 216 -12.77 -1.00 6.77
N PHE A 217 -12.86 -0.25 5.67
CA PHE A 217 -12.21 -0.56 4.40
C PHE A 217 -10.99 0.34 4.26
N ASP A 218 -9.79 -0.19 4.53
CA ASP A 218 -8.54 0.56 4.38
C ASP A 218 -7.89 0.25 3.03
N GLU A 219 -7.43 1.28 2.32
CA GLU A 219 -7.02 1.22 0.90
C GLU A 219 -8.10 0.58 0.01
N ALA A 220 -9.34 1.09 0.09
CA ALA A 220 -10.51 0.54 -0.61
C ALA A 220 -10.32 0.49 -2.13
N ASP A 221 -9.69 1.49 -2.73
CA ASP A 221 -9.30 1.51 -4.13
C ASP A 221 -8.48 0.27 -4.49
N ARG A 222 -7.52 -0.09 -3.65
CA ARG A 222 -6.66 -1.26 -3.88
C ARG A 222 -7.40 -2.59 -3.71
N ILE A 223 -8.29 -2.68 -2.74
CA ILE A 223 -9.14 -3.88 -2.57
C ILE A 223 -9.89 -4.16 -3.88
N LEU A 224 -10.46 -3.12 -4.47
CA LEU A 224 -11.25 -3.21 -5.71
C LEU A 224 -10.40 -3.47 -6.96
N GLU A 225 -9.21 -2.87 -7.05
CA GLU A 225 -8.27 -3.10 -8.15
C GLU A 225 -7.71 -4.54 -8.16
N LEU A 226 -7.51 -5.13 -7.00
CA LEU A 226 -7.09 -6.54 -6.88
C LEU A 226 -8.21 -7.53 -7.23
N GLY A 227 -9.40 -7.03 -7.56
CA GLY A 227 -10.53 -7.84 -8.01
C GLY A 227 -11.40 -8.41 -6.89
N PHE A 228 -11.27 -7.89 -5.66
CA PHE A 228 -12.06 -8.35 -4.51
C PHE A 228 -13.46 -7.72 -4.42
N GLY A 229 -13.94 -6.97 -5.44
CA GLY A 229 -15.25 -6.32 -5.40
C GLY A 229 -16.38 -7.28 -5.07
N LYS A 230 -16.47 -8.40 -5.79
CA LYS A 230 -17.49 -9.45 -5.54
C LYS A 230 -17.34 -10.11 -4.16
N ASP A 231 -16.10 -10.33 -3.71
CA ASP A 231 -15.86 -10.89 -2.38
C ASP A 231 -16.34 -9.93 -1.28
N ILE A 232 -16.18 -8.61 -1.47
CA ILE A 232 -16.66 -7.59 -0.53
C ILE A 232 -18.18 -7.52 -0.51
N GLU A 233 -18.84 -7.54 -1.65
CA GLU A 233 -20.29 -7.57 -1.75
C GLU A 233 -20.85 -8.79 -0.97
N GLU A 234 -20.29 -9.98 -1.23
CA GLU A 234 -20.68 -11.21 -0.54
C GLU A 234 -20.37 -11.16 0.98
N ILE A 235 -19.25 -10.54 1.39
CA ILE A 235 -18.95 -10.30 2.81
C ILE A 235 -19.99 -9.40 3.44
N LEU A 236 -20.38 -8.31 2.79
CA LEU A 236 -21.41 -7.39 3.28
C LEU A 236 -22.77 -8.08 3.41
N ASP A 237 -23.15 -8.90 2.43
CA ASP A 237 -24.37 -9.69 2.47
C ASP A 237 -24.39 -10.68 3.65
N LEU A 238 -23.31 -11.43 3.85
CA LEU A 238 -23.19 -12.37 4.96
C LEU A 238 -23.20 -11.69 6.34
N LEU A 239 -22.64 -10.47 6.42
CA LEU A 239 -22.64 -9.67 7.64
C LEU A 239 -23.95 -8.90 7.85
N GLY A 240 -24.70 -8.60 6.77
CA GLY A 240 -25.98 -7.89 6.78
C GLY A 240 -27.17 -8.79 7.08
N SER A 241 -27.26 -9.97 6.48
CA SER A 241 -28.40 -10.90 6.59
C SER A 241 -28.77 -11.27 8.02
N ARG A 242 -27.77 -11.34 8.93
CA ARG A 242 -28.01 -11.65 10.34
C ARG A 242 -28.42 -10.44 11.20
N ALA A 243 -28.19 -9.22 10.73
CA ALA A 243 -28.68 -8.02 11.41
C ALA A 243 -30.20 -7.94 11.31
N ASN A 244 -30.77 -8.34 10.17
CA ASN A 244 -32.24 -8.34 9.95
C ASN A 244 -32.95 -9.41 10.77
N GLU A 245 -32.36 -10.59 11.02
CA GLU A 245 -32.96 -11.63 11.88
C GLU A 245 -33.09 -11.20 13.35
N SER A 246 -32.29 -10.25 13.83
CA SER A 246 -32.35 -9.74 15.20
C SER A 246 -33.41 -8.64 15.37
N VAL A 247 -33.75 -7.92 14.31
CA VAL A 247 -34.81 -6.90 14.30
C VAL A 247 -36.19 -7.55 14.35
N GLU A 248 -36.42 -8.67 13.66
CA GLU A 248 -37.68 -9.42 13.71
C GLU A 248 -38.01 -10.00 15.09
N LYS A 249 -37.04 -10.14 15.98
CA LYS A 249 -37.21 -10.65 17.36
C LYS A 249 -37.48 -9.56 18.41
N GLY A 250 -37.84 -8.34 18.00
CA GLY A 250 -38.31 -7.28 18.93
C GLY A 250 -37.22 -6.75 19.90
N LYS A 251 -35.94 -6.99 19.63
CA LYS A 251 -34.85 -6.32 20.33
C LYS A 251 -34.44 -5.09 19.54
N SER A 252 -34.93 -3.93 19.96
CA SER A 252 -34.42 -2.64 19.49
C SER A 252 -32.88 -2.62 19.71
N SER A 253 -32.13 -2.82 18.63
CA SER A 253 -30.67 -2.66 18.67
C SER A 253 -30.40 -1.16 18.76
N GLU A 254 -30.14 -0.67 19.96
CA GLU A 254 -29.75 0.72 20.24
C GLU A 254 -28.46 1.17 19.52
N PHE A 255 -27.84 0.30 18.75
CA PHE A 255 -26.53 0.57 18.16
C PHE A 255 -26.47 0.17 16.70
N GLN A 256 -26.64 1.16 15.83
CA GLN A 256 -26.43 1.03 14.40
C GLN A 256 -24.96 0.77 14.07
N ARG A 257 -24.68 -0.13 13.13
CA ARG A 257 -23.32 -0.45 12.68
C ARG A 257 -22.72 0.74 11.93
N GLN A 258 -21.54 1.17 12.31
CA GLN A 258 -20.78 2.24 11.66
C GLN A 258 -19.78 1.66 10.65
N ASN A 259 -19.81 2.11 9.42
CA ASN A 259 -18.85 1.73 8.39
C ASN A 259 -17.95 2.93 8.02
N LEU A 260 -16.67 2.65 7.82
CA LEU A 260 -15.64 3.63 7.48
C LEU A 260 -14.94 3.18 6.19
N LEU A 261 -14.86 4.06 5.20
CA LEU A 261 -14.17 3.80 3.95
C LEU A 261 -13.01 4.78 3.79
N LEU A 262 -11.79 4.25 3.65
CA LEU A 262 -10.58 5.04 3.50
C LEU A 262 -9.93 4.69 2.17
N SER A 263 -9.67 5.69 1.34
CA SER A 263 -9.09 5.54 0.01
C SER A 263 -8.13 6.68 -0.29
N ALA A 264 -7.18 6.44 -1.17
CA ALA A 264 -6.33 7.50 -1.74
C ALA A 264 -6.96 8.10 -3.01
N THR A 265 -7.93 7.40 -3.60
CA THR A 265 -8.59 7.80 -4.84
C THR A 265 -10.09 7.52 -4.79
N LEU A 266 -10.88 8.39 -5.44
CA LEU A 266 -12.33 8.23 -5.57
C LEU A 266 -12.69 7.89 -7.04
N ASN A 267 -12.46 6.65 -7.43
CA ASN A 267 -12.88 6.15 -8.73
C ASN A 267 -14.31 5.59 -8.69
N GLU A 268 -14.90 5.27 -9.85
CA GLU A 268 -16.27 4.73 -9.94
C GLU A 268 -16.51 3.49 -9.07
N LYS A 269 -15.50 2.61 -8.97
CA LYS A 269 -15.61 1.39 -8.15
C LYS A 269 -15.67 1.72 -6.66
N VAL A 270 -14.87 2.70 -6.21
CA VAL A 270 -14.88 3.19 -4.81
C VAL A 270 -16.20 3.88 -4.51
N ASN A 271 -16.71 4.68 -5.46
CA ASN A 271 -18.02 5.32 -5.34
C ASN A 271 -19.15 4.29 -5.27
N HIS A 272 -19.08 3.21 -6.07
CA HIS A 272 -20.03 2.10 -5.96
C HIS A 272 -19.98 1.44 -4.59
N LEU A 273 -18.78 1.10 -4.09
CA LEU A 273 -18.60 0.52 -2.76
C LEU A 273 -19.12 1.45 -1.66
N SER A 274 -18.88 2.76 -1.79
CA SER A 274 -19.39 3.77 -0.85
C SER A 274 -20.93 3.74 -0.78
N LYS A 275 -21.62 3.70 -1.93
CA LYS A 275 -23.08 3.66 -2.00
C LYS A 275 -23.69 2.41 -1.35
N ILE A 276 -23.04 1.25 -1.47
CA ILE A 276 -23.57 -0.01 -0.89
C ILE A 276 -23.15 -0.23 0.56
N SER A 277 -22.13 0.47 1.05
CA SER A 277 -21.59 0.24 2.39
C SER A 277 -21.78 1.39 3.38
N LEU A 278 -22.02 2.60 2.93
CA LEU A 278 -22.14 3.79 3.78
C LEU A 278 -23.52 4.43 3.64
N GLU A 279 -24.07 4.86 4.76
CA GLU A 279 -25.32 5.60 4.84
C GLU A 279 -25.01 7.04 5.25
N ASN A 280 -25.38 8.03 4.42
CA ASN A 280 -25.14 9.46 4.64
C ASN A 280 -23.72 9.79 5.19
N PRO A 281 -22.64 9.37 4.51
CA PRO A 281 -21.29 9.50 5.06
C PRO A 281 -20.81 10.94 5.12
N VAL A 282 -20.04 11.27 6.15
CA VAL A 282 -19.27 12.50 6.19
C VAL A 282 -18.04 12.33 5.30
N MET A 283 -17.89 13.25 4.35
CA MET A 283 -16.75 13.28 3.45
C MET A 283 -15.60 14.06 4.08
N ILE A 284 -14.41 13.45 4.19
CA ILE A 284 -13.20 14.06 4.76
C ILE A 284 -12.09 14.07 3.72
N GLY A 285 -11.34 15.20 3.64
CA GLY A 285 -10.24 15.34 2.70
C GLY A 285 -10.64 15.84 1.31
N LEU A 286 -11.93 16.09 1.06
CA LEU A 286 -12.39 16.90 -0.07
C LEU A 286 -12.26 18.37 0.33
N ASP A 287 -11.69 19.19 -0.56
CA ASP A 287 -11.49 20.61 -0.28
C ASP A 287 -12.76 21.32 0.18
N ASN A 288 -12.84 21.62 1.46
CA ASN A 288 -13.62 22.73 1.97
C ASN A 288 -12.92 24.07 1.66
N MET A 289 -12.47 24.27 0.42
CA MET A 289 -12.10 25.59 -0.08
C MET A 289 -13.29 26.12 -0.86
N LYS A 290 -14.21 26.74 -0.14
CA LYS A 290 -15.09 27.87 -0.49
C LYS A 290 -16.34 27.83 0.40
N MET A 291 -16.15 27.98 1.69
CA MET A 291 -17.08 28.72 2.50
C MET A 291 -16.30 29.91 3.07
N GLN A 292 -16.18 30.98 2.28
CA GLN A 292 -16.05 32.29 2.87
C GLN A 292 -17.38 32.60 3.56
N PRO A 293 -17.39 33.02 4.81
CA PRO A 293 -18.59 33.61 5.38
C PRO A 293 -18.77 34.95 4.68
N ASP A 294 -19.75 35.06 3.81
CA ASP A 294 -20.25 36.34 3.35
C ASP A 294 -20.78 37.12 4.55
N SER A 295 -19.92 38.00 5.06
CA SER A 295 -20.27 39.05 5.99
C SER A 295 -20.86 40.21 5.19
N SER A 296 -22.16 40.15 4.93
CA SER A 296 -22.96 41.35 4.71
C SER A 296 -24.43 41.07 5.02
N VAL A 297 -24.73 41.16 6.31
CA VAL A 297 -26.11 41.33 6.77
C VAL A 297 -26.56 42.74 6.42
N ASN A 298 -27.48 42.88 5.50
CA ASN A 298 -28.40 44.03 5.51
C ASN A 298 -29.81 43.55 5.76
N GLN A 299 -30.31 44.01 6.90
CA GLN A 299 -31.69 43.88 7.34
C GLN A 299 -32.66 44.56 6.36
N THR A 300 -33.68 43.87 5.95
CA THR A 300 -35.04 44.49 5.91
C THR A 300 -36.05 43.34 5.90
N GLY A 301 -37.04 43.44 6.79
CA GLY A 301 -38.04 42.40 7.04
C GLY A 301 -39.17 42.38 6.02
N SER A 302 -39.85 41.26 5.99
CA SER A 302 -41.32 41.21 6.09
C SER A 302 -41.80 39.76 6.19
N LEU A 303 -42.89 39.60 6.93
CA LEU A 303 -43.63 38.37 7.25
C LEU A 303 -44.19 37.64 6.01
N GLY A 304 -44.34 36.31 6.11
CA GLY A 304 -45.41 35.59 5.41
C GLY A 304 -45.13 34.12 5.11
N SER A 305 -45.81 33.25 5.89
CA SER A 305 -46.46 31.98 5.53
C SER A 305 -45.65 30.75 5.09
N ASP A 306 -45.93 29.70 5.86
CA ASP A 306 -45.70 28.28 5.72
C ASP A 306 -45.84 27.70 4.30
N VAL A 307 -44.79 26.97 3.84
CA VAL A 307 -44.96 25.84 2.92
C VAL A 307 -43.80 24.85 3.22
N ASP A 308 -44.21 23.61 3.53
CA ASP A 308 -43.34 22.44 3.61
C ASP A 308 -42.64 22.21 2.25
N GLU A 309 -41.35 22.37 2.18
CA GLU A 309 -40.53 21.91 1.03
C GLU A 309 -39.61 20.76 1.48
N ASP A 310 -40.01 19.56 1.06
CA ASP A 310 -39.16 18.38 0.99
C ASP A 310 -37.84 18.71 0.26
N LEU A 311 -36.77 18.88 1.01
CA LEU A 311 -35.41 19.03 0.46
C LEU A 311 -34.91 17.69 -0.09
N ASP A 312 -35.35 17.40 -1.31
CA ASP A 312 -34.75 16.40 -2.18
C ASP A 312 -33.28 16.81 -2.47
N TYR A 313 -32.34 16.22 -1.70
CA TYR A 313 -30.92 16.29 -1.96
C TYR A 313 -30.60 15.44 -3.19
N SER A 314 -31.07 15.88 -4.36
CA SER A 314 -30.52 15.39 -5.63
C SER A 314 -29.04 15.76 -5.69
N ILE A 315 -28.19 14.73 -5.54
CA ILE A 315 -26.76 14.79 -5.83
C ILE A 315 -26.64 15.29 -7.28
N LYS A 316 -26.48 16.61 -7.44
CA LYS A 316 -26.01 17.16 -8.70
C LYS A 316 -24.69 16.46 -8.97
N SER A 317 -24.68 15.62 -10.00
CA SER A 317 -23.49 15.05 -10.59
C SER A 317 -22.54 16.21 -10.91
N VAL A 318 -21.63 16.50 -9.99
CA VAL A 318 -20.45 17.28 -10.29
C VAL A 318 -19.67 16.42 -11.28
N ASN A 319 -19.79 16.73 -12.55
CA ASN A 319 -18.85 16.34 -13.58
C ASN A 319 -17.49 16.98 -13.22
N SER A 320 -16.85 16.46 -12.17
CA SER A 320 -15.44 16.67 -11.91
C SER A 320 -14.71 15.78 -12.93
N SER A 321 -14.16 16.40 -13.95
CA SER A 321 -13.08 15.88 -14.77
C SER A 321 -12.20 14.96 -13.93
N SER A 322 -11.95 13.73 -14.43
CA SER A 322 -11.04 12.68 -13.96
C SER A 322 -10.14 13.09 -12.79
N GLY A 323 -10.39 12.51 -11.61
CA GLY A 323 -9.87 12.94 -10.32
C GLY A 323 -8.36 13.21 -10.30
N ASP A 324 -8.00 14.44 -10.01
CA ASP A 324 -6.63 14.86 -9.77
C ASP A 324 -6.07 14.15 -8.54
N TYR A 325 -4.94 13.45 -8.71
CA TYR A 325 -4.22 12.83 -7.60
C TYR A 325 -3.46 13.89 -6.82
N ARG A 326 -3.63 13.92 -5.51
CA ARG A 326 -2.83 14.75 -4.63
C ARG A 326 -1.55 14.02 -4.26
N LEU A 327 -0.43 14.68 -4.48
CA LEU A 327 0.89 14.20 -4.14
C LEU A 327 1.55 15.14 -3.14
N PRO A 328 2.38 14.63 -2.19
CA PRO A 328 3.03 15.44 -1.18
C PRO A 328 3.85 16.58 -1.79
N ALA A 329 3.71 17.80 -1.27
CA ALA A 329 4.43 18.98 -1.77
C ALA A 329 5.97 18.85 -1.69
N GLN A 330 6.47 17.97 -0.83
CA GLN A 330 7.91 17.70 -0.65
C GLN A 330 8.45 16.65 -1.63
N LEU A 331 7.59 16.07 -2.48
CA LEU A 331 7.96 15.07 -3.48
C LEU A 331 8.48 15.75 -4.74
N VAL A 332 9.74 15.48 -5.08
CA VAL A 332 10.31 15.92 -6.36
C VAL A 332 10.14 14.80 -7.38
N GLN A 333 9.35 15.06 -8.42
CA GLN A 333 9.02 14.09 -9.46
C GLN A 333 9.80 14.37 -10.73
N ARG A 334 10.49 13.36 -11.24
CA ARG A 334 11.32 13.47 -12.42
C ARG A 334 11.15 12.27 -13.33
N PHE A 335 11.39 12.47 -14.62
CA PHE A 335 11.50 11.37 -15.58
C PHE A 335 12.85 11.41 -16.29
N VAL A 336 13.27 10.27 -16.80
CA VAL A 336 14.49 10.14 -17.61
C VAL A 336 14.16 9.41 -18.91
N LYS A 337 14.57 10.02 -20.03
CA LYS A 337 14.47 9.39 -21.36
C LYS A 337 15.69 8.53 -21.62
N VAL A 338 15.52 7.22 -21.73
CA VAL A 338 16.61 6.27 -21.91
C VAL A 338 16.31 5.35 -23.08
N PRO A 339 17.19 5.29 -24.10
CA PRO A 339 17.10 4.26 -25.14
C PRO A 339 17.07 2.86 -24.54
N CYS A 340 16.26 1.97 -25.09
CA CYS A 340 15.96 0.65 -24.53
C CYS A 340 17.25 -0.14 -24.18
N GLY A 341 18.23 -0.17 -25.07
CA GLY A 341 19.45 -0.93 -24.88
C GLY A 341 20.39 -0.40 -23.80
N SER A 342 20.23 0.86 -23.37
CA SER A 342 21.08 1.50 -22.35
C SER A 342 20.44 1.53 -20.95
N ARG A 343 19.19 1.06 -20.80
CA ARG A 343 18.42 1.17 -19.55
C ARG A 343 19.16 0.60 -18.33
N LEU A 344 19.76 -0.58 -18.47
CA LEU A 344 20.47 -1.24 -17.36
C LEU A 344 21.71 -0.46 -16.94
N ALA A 345 22.57 -0.06 -17.89
CA ALA A 345 23.78 0.72 -17.59
C ALA A 345 23.43 2.07 -16.96
N VAL A 346 22.36 2.72 -17.41
CA VAL A 346 21.86 3.97 -16.82
C VAL A 346 21.32 3.75 -15.40
N LEU A 347 20.56 2.69 -15.15
CA LEU A 347 20.09 2.37 -13.80
C LEU A 347 21.25 2.20 -12.83
N LEU A 348 22.25 1.41 -13.20
CA LEU A 348 23.45 1.20 -12.37
C LEU A 348 24.19 2.50 -12.13
N SER A 349 24.34 3.35 -13.15
CA SER A 349 25.00 4.65 -13.02
C SER A 349 24.25 5.57 -12.05
N ILE A 350 22.94 5.65 -12.15
CA ILE A 350 22.11 6.45 -11.23
C ILE A 350 22.20 5.91 -9.80
N LEU A 351 22.10 4.60 -9.61
CA LEU A 351 22.25 3.98 -8.28
C LEU A 351 23.62 4.25 -7.68
N LYS A 352 24.68 4.11 -8.47
CA LYS A 352 26.06 4.43 -8.04
C LYS A 352 26.15 5.90 -7.60
N HIS A 353 25.69 6.83 -8.42
CA HIS A 353 25.68 8.25 -8.10
C HIS A 353 24.88 8.55 -6.81
N LEU A 354 23.71 7.95 -6.63
CA LEU A 354 22.90 8.15 -5.43
C LEU A 354 23.63 7.68 -4.18
N PHE A 355 24.16 6.45 -4.15
CA PHE A 355 24.83 5.89 -2.98
C PHE A 355 26.21 6.48 -2.70
N GLU A 356 26.88 7.08 -3.69
CA GLU A 356 28.12 7.84 -3.49
C GLU A 356 27.85 9.24 -2.94
N ARG A 357 26.73 9.85 -3.33
CA ARG A 357 26.34 11.20 -2.86
C ARG A 357 25.89 11.22 -1.41
N GLU A 358 25.12 10.22 -0.97
CA GLU A 358 24.60 10.09 0.38
C GLU A 358 24.84 8.67 0.90
N ALA A 359 25.74 8.54 1.88
CA ALA A 359 26.10 7.23 2.44
C ALA A 359 24.96 6.56 3.24
N SER A 360 23.98 7.32 3.69
CA SER A 360 22.88 6.80 4.52
C SER A 360 21.52 7.08 3.87
N GLN A 361 21.16 6.29 2.87
CA GLN A 361 19.87 6.43 2.19
C GLN A 361 19.25 5.10 1.80
N LYS A 362 17.94 5.08 1.68
CA LYS A 362 17.18 3.94 1.16
C LYS A 362 16.60 4.29 -0.21
N VAL A 363 16.79 3.39 -1.15
CA VAL A 363 16.25 3.50 -2.50
C VAL A 363 15.38 2.29 -2.79
N VAL A 364 14.22 2.49 -3.41
CA VAL A 364 13.34 1.42 -3.89
C VAL A 364 13.27 1.50 -5.41
N VAL A 365 13.49 0.37 -6.08
CA VAL A 365 13.37 0.25 -7.55
C VAL A 365 12.23 -0.69 -7.89
N PHE A 366 11.28 -0.22 -8.68
CA PHE A 366 10.12 -0.98 -9.12
C PHE A 366 10.31 -1.60 -10.50
N PHE A 367 10.02 -2.89 -10.58
CA PHE A 367 10.02 -3.70 -11.79
C PHE A 367 8.64 -4.33 -12.02
N SER A 368 8.32 -4.62 -13.28
CA SER A 368 7.02 -5.16 -13.66
C SER A 368 6.84 -6.65 -13.36
N THR A 369 7.92 -7.43 -13.20
CA THR A 369 7.85 -8.90 -13.05
C THR A 369 8.74 -9.45 -11.95
N CYS A 370 8.33 -10.59 -11.37
CA CYS A 370 9.11 -11.28 -10.34
C CYS A 370 10.49 -11.73 -10.87
N ASP A 371 10.54 -12.25 -12.12
CA ASP A 371 11.78 -12.71 -12.73
C ASP A 371 12.76 -11.54 -12.97
N ALA A 372 12.24 -10.35 -13.32
CA ALA A 372 13.05 -9.14 -13.44
C ALA A 372 13.63 -8.73 -12.07
N VAL A 373 12.84 -8.81 -11.01
CA VAL A 373 13.31 -8.55 -9.63
C VAL A 373 14.42 -9.53 -9.25
N ASP A 374 14.24 -10.82 -9.49
CA ASP A 374 15.24 -11.84 -9.14
C ASP A 374 16.55 -11.66 -9.90
N PHE A 375 16.45 -11.34 -11.20
CA PHE A 375 17.61 -11.05 -12.04
C PHE A 375 18.38 -9.82 -11.54
N HIS A 376 17.70 -8.69 -11.35
CA HIS A 376 18.37 -7.46 -10.91
C HIS A 376 18.90 -7.57 -9.48
N TYR A 377 18.21 -8.29 -8.60
CA TYR A 377 18.70 -8.57 -7.25
C TYR A 377 20.04 -9.32 -7.29
N MET A 378 20.13 -10.39 -8.08
CA MET A 378 21.37 -11.16 -8.22
C MET A 378 22.48 -10.31 -8.81
N LEU A 379 22.19 -9.60 -9.91
CA LEU A 379 23.15 -8.73 -10.56
C LEU A 379 23.70 -7.65 -9.61
N LEU A 380 22.80 -6.91 -8.95
CA LEU A 380 23.17 -5.78 -8.07
C LEU A 380 23.85 -6.23 -6.77
N SER A 381 23.63 -7.49 -6.36
CA SER A 381 24.28 -8.06 -5.17
C SER A 381 25.66 -8.63 -5.42
N GLU A 382 25.97 -9.04 -6.66
CA GLU A 382 27.18 -9.82 -6.96
C GLU A 382 28.10 -9.14 -7.97
N PHE A 383 27.62 -8.15 -8.74
CA PHE A 383 28.39 -7.50 -9.80
C PHE A 383 29.52 -6.66 -9.23
N GLN A 384 30.73 -6.99 -9.68
CA GLN A 384 31.97 -6.30 -9.33
C GLN A 384 32.59 -5.71 -10.58
N TRP A 385 32.97 -4.46 -10.51
CA TRP A 385 33.68 -3.76 -11.60
C TRP A 385 34.54 -2.65 -11.08
N SER A 386 35.78 -2.54 -11.67
CA SER A 386 36.67 -1.42 -11.48
C SER A 386 36.95 -0.78 -12.83
N PRO A 387 36.61 0.49 -13.05
CA PRO A 387 36.87 1.19 -14.31
C PRO A 387 38.36 1.44 -14.58
N TYR A 388 39.26 1.17 -13.61
CA TYR A 388 40.68 1.51 -13.65
C TYR A 388 41.61 0.32 -13.85
N SER A 389 41.14 -0.90 -13.85
CA SER A 389 41.99 -2.09 -13.89
C SER A 389 42.40 -2.47 -15.31
N GLN A 390 43.37 -1.78 -15.91
CA GLN A 390 44.09 -2.32 -17.09
C GLN A 390 45.49 -2.88 -16.78
N PHE A 391 46.04 -2.68 -15.57
CA PHE A 391 47.45 -3.00 -15.32
C PHE A 391 47.82 -3.68 -14.00
N GLU A 392 46.89 -3.89 -13.06
CA GLU A 392 47.17 -4.66 -11.84
C GLU A 392 45.95 -5.49 -11.44
N GLU A 393 46.15 -6.68 -10.86
CA GLU A 393 45.15 -7.51 -10.18
C GLU A 393 44.58 -6.80 -8.93
N GLU A 394 44.21 -5.52 -9.08
CA GLU A 394 43.53 -4.80 -8.02
C GLU A 394 42.17 -5.41 -7.78
N LEU A 395 41.92 -5.75 -6.54
CA LEU A 395 40.70 -6.32 -5.96
C LEU A 395 39.45 -5.73 -6.63
N LYS A 396 38.75 -6.53 -7.42
CA LYS A 396 37.45 -6.19 -7.97
C LYS A 396 36.53 -5.76 -6.82
N GLN A 397 36.09 -4.51 -6.81
CA GLN A 397 35.23 -3.99 -5.78
C GLN A 397 33.75 -4.15 -6.19
N MET A 398 32.90 -4.35 -5.20
CA MET A 398 31.45 -4.32 -5.42
C MET A 398 31.05 -3.02 -6.09
N PHE A 399 30.26 -3.10 -7.16
CA PHE A 399 29.84 -1.93 -7.93
C PHE A 399 28.98 -0.97 -7.09
N LEU A 400 28.08 -1.52 -6.25
CA LEU A 400 27.28 -0.78 -5.28
C LEU A 400 27.71 -1.07 -3.86
N LYS A 401 27.97 -0.02 -3.08
CA LYS A 401 28.34 -0.09 -1.65
C LYS A 401 27.12 -0.03 -0.73
N CYS A 402 26.07 -0.82 -1.03
CA CYS A 402 24.88 -0.89 -0.21
C CYS A 402 24.34 -2.32 -0.15
N LYS A 403 23.55 -2.62 0.88
CA LYS A 403 22.89 -3.91 1.02
C LYS A 403 21.66 -3.97 0.12
N THR A 404 21.61 -4.98 -0.74
CA THR A 404 20.49 -5.16 -1.69
C THR A 404 19.48 -6.17 -1.15
N PHE A 405 18.20 -5.85 -1.29
CA PHE A 405 17.06 -6.67 -0.89
C PHE A 405 16.10 -6.86 -2.06
N ARG A 406 15.31 -7.93 -2.05
CA ARG A 406 14.26 -8.17 -3.04
C ARG A 406 12.91 -8.45 -2.39
N LEU A 407 11.82 -8.02 -3.04
CA LEU A 407 10.46 -8.25 -2.55
C LEU A 407 9.48 -8.43 -3.71
N HIS A 408 8.86 -9.62 -3.82
CA HIS A 408 7.87 -9.90 -4.86
C HIS A 408 6.91 -11.03 -4.47
N GLY A 409 5.81 -11.19 -5.23
CA GLY A 409 4.71 -12.08 -4.90
C GLY A 409 5.05 -13.57 -4.83
N ASN A 410 6.07 -14.04 -5.57
CA ASN A 410 6.46 -15.46 -5.60
C ASN A 410 7.33 -15.89 -4.41
N MET A 411 7.80 -14.95 -3.56
CA MET A 411 8.54 -15.28 -2.34
C MET A 411 7.63 -15.92 -1.28
N LYS A 412 8.20 -16.80 -0.45
CA LYS A 412 7.50 -17.30 0.73
C LYS A 412 7.19 -16.17 1.70
N GLN A 413 6.09 -16.28 2.43
CA GLN A 413 5.64 -15.21 3.35
C GLN A 413 6.68 -14.92 4.45
N GLU A 414 7.36 -15.93 4.92
CA GLU A 414 8.40 -15.79 5.95
C GLU A 414 9.61 -15.01 5.41
N ASP A 415 10.08 -15.33 4.20
CA ASP A 415 11.18 -14.63 3.54
C ASP A 415 10.82 -13.16 3.28
N ARG A 416 9.55 -12.88 2.89
CA ARG A 416 9.05 -11.51 2.68
C ARG A 416 9.09 -10.70 3.99
N ARG A 417 8.65 -11.28 5.10
CA ARG A 417 8.70 -10.64 6.44
C ARG A 417 10.12 -10.35 6.86
N THR A 418 11.02 -11.33 6.74
CA THR A 418 12.44 -11.19 7.08
C THR A 418 13.10 -10.11 6.24
N THR A 419 12.88 -10.12 4.93
CA THR A 419 13.40 -9.09 4.00
C THR A 419 12.89 -7.70 4.38
N PHE A 420 11.58 -7.55 4.63
CA PHE A 420 10.99 -6.27 4.99
C PHE A 420 11.55 -5.74 6.32
N SER A 421 11.64 -6.61 7.34
CA SER A 421 12.18 -6.24 8.64
C SER A 421 13.66 -5.84 8.53
N ALA A 422 14.46 -6.59 7.79
CA ALA A 422 15.88 -6.27 7.57
C ALA A 422 16.05 -4.95 6.80
N PHE A 423 15.29 -4.72 5.73
CA PHE A 423 15.32 -3.44 5.01
C PHE A 423 14.91 -2.26 5.91
N LYS A 424 13.94 -2.46 6.81
CA LYS A 424 13.48 -1.42 7.75
C LYS A 424 14.58 -0.98 8.71
N THR A 425 15.43 -1.89 9.17
CA THR A 425 16.48 -1.62 10.16
C THR A 425 17.77 -1.06 9.54
N GLU A 426 18.05 -1.35 8.27
CA GLU A 426 19.27 -0.85 7.60
C GLU A 426 19.26 0.67 7.44
N LYS A 427 20.46 1.28 7.51
CA LYS A 427 20.64 2.73 7.28
C LYS A 427 20.81 3.05 5.80
N SER A 428 21.53 2.20 5.06
CA SER A 428 21.76 2.32 3.62
C SER A 428 21.37 1.02 2.95
N ALA A 429 20.35 1.07 2.08
CA ALA A 429 19.79 -0.13 1.47
C ALA A 429 19.11 0.14 0.13
N LEU A 430 19.21 -0.84 -0.76
CA LEU A 430 18.49 -0.91 -2.02
C LEU A 430 17.44 -2.02 -1.96
N LEU A 431 16.20 -1.70 -2.24
CA LEU A 431 15.12 -2.68 -2.40
C LEU A 431 14.70 -2.74 -3.87
N VAL A 432 14.81 -3.92 -4.48
CA VAL A 432 14.25 -4.21 -5.79
C VAL A 432 12.92 -4.95 -5.61
N SER A 433 11.83 -4.44 -6.19
CA SER A 433 10.51 -4.98 -5.92
C SER A 433 9.55 -4.89 -7.10
N THR A 434 8.51 -5.71 -7.08
CA THR A 434 7.28 -5.49 -7.86
C THR A 434 6.30 -4.61 -7.07
N ASP A 435 5.11 -4.34 -7.62
CA ASP A 435 4.05 -3.57 -6.97
C ASP A 435 3.55 -4.14 -5.63
N VAL A 436 4.06 -5.29 -5.22
CA VAL A 436 3.90 -5.81 -3.85
C VAL A 436 4.38 -4.80 -2.79
N ALA A 437 5.44 -4.02 -3.11
CA ALA A 437 5.94 -2.97 -2.22
C ALA A 437 5.30 -1.60 -2.46
N ALA A 438 4.52 -1.45 -3.53
CA ALA A 438 3.94 -0.15 -3.89
C ALA A 438 2.83 0.30 -2.93
N ARG A 439 2.22 -0.61 -2.19
CA ARG A 439 1.04 -0.32 -1.37
C ARG A 439 1.11 -1.00 -0.01
N GLY A 440 0.49 -0.39 0.98
CA GLY A 440 0.33 -0.95 2.31
C GLY A 440 1.60 -1.11 3.14
N LEU A 441 2.79 -0.96 2.58
CA LEU A 441 4.03 -1.09 3.33
C LEU A 441 4.56 0.27 3.79
N ASP A 442 4.81 0.38 5.09
CA ASP A 442 5.46 1.54 5.67
C ASP A 442 6.99 1.37 5.68
N PHE A 443 7.62 1.95 4.67
CA PHE A 443 9.07 2.01 4.58
C PHE A 443 9.56 3.32 5.20
N PRO A 444 10.21 3.28 6.34
CA PRO A 444 10.73 4.50 6.94
C PRO A 444 11.93 5.03 6.15
N LYS A 445 11.96 6.35 5.95
CA LYS A 445 13.11 7.08 5.39
C LYS A 445 13.55 6.62 3.99
N VAL A 446 12.60 6.28 3.12
CA VAL A 446 12.92 6.05 1.71
C VAL A 446 13.15 7.40 1.03
N ARG A 447 14.37 7.62 0.55
CA ARG A 447 14.79 8.87 -0.07
C ARG A 447 14.40 8.97 -1.53
N CYS A 448 14.53 7.87 -2.27
CA CYS A 448 14.29 7.85 -3.71
C CYS A 448 13.50 6.61 -4.14
N ILE A 449 12.51 6.83 -5.00
CA ILE A 449 11.76 5.79 -5.71
C ILE A 449 12.18 5.83 -7.18
N ILE A 450 12.66 4.70 -7.70
CA ILE A 450 12.95 4.55 -9.13
C ILE A 450 11.91 3.61 -9.73
N GLN A 451 11.16 4.09 -10.69
CA GLN A 451 10.23 3.30 -11.48
C GLN A 451 10.92 2.90 -12.78
N TYR A 452 11.67 1.78 -12.72
CA TYR A 452 12.43 1.28 -13.86
C TYR A 452 11.53 0.77 -14.98
N ASP A 453 10.44 0.11 -14.61
CA ASP A 453 9.36 -0.23 -15.53
C ASP A 453 8.14 0.65 -15.25
N SER A 454 7.44 1.07 -16.30
CA SER A 454 6.23 1.86 -16.19
C SER A 454 5.21 1.19 -15.27
N PRO A 455 4.56 1.93 -14.37
CA PRO A 455 3.53 1.38 -13.51
C PRO A 455 2.25 0.98 -14.26
N GLY A 456 2.02 1.51 -15.45
CA GLY A 456 0.76 1.37 -16.17
C GLY A 456 -0.19 2.51 -15.81
N GLU A 457 -1.23 2.26 -15.03
CA GLU A 457 -2.22 3.28 -14.66
C GLU A 457 -1.63 4.36 -13.73
N ALA A 458 -2.16 5.60 -13.83
CA ALA A 458 -1.73 6.72 -12.99
C ALA A 458 -1.92 6.45 -11.49
N SER A 459 -2.93 5.66 -11.12
CA SER A 459 -3.13 5.19 -9.74
C SER A 459 -1.94 4.38 -9.21
N GLU A 460 -1.38 3.49 -10.03
CA GLU A 460 -0.21 2.70 -9.65
C GLU A 460 1.05 3.56 -9.51
N TYR A 461 1.19 4.58 -10.40
CA TYR A 461 2.25 5.59 -10.26
C TYR A 461 2.18 6.26 -8.88
N VAL A 462 1.02 6.79 -8.51
CA VAL A 462 0.80 7.49 -7.24
C VAL A 462 1.11 6.61 -6.04
N HIS A 463 0.69 5.35 -6.07
CA HIS A 463 0.96 4.41 -4.98
C HIS A 463 2.44 4.03 -4.84
N ARG A 464 3.19 3.95 -5.95
CA ARG A 464 4.64 3.75 -5.91
C ARG A 464 5.35 4.96 -5.32
N VAL A 465 5.06 6.16 -5.78
CA VAL A 465 5.70 7.38 -5.27
C VAL A 465 5.30 7.69 -3.84
N GLY A 466 4.12 7.30 -3.40
CA GLY A 466 3.67 7.40 -2.01
C GLY A 466 4.46 6.54 -1.01
N ARG A 467 5.53 5.87 -1.43
CA ARG A 467 6.48 5.17 -0.53
C ARG A 467 7.59 6.09 -0.04
N THR A 468 7.73 7.28 -0.59
CA THR A 468 8.65 8.35 -0.14
C THR A 468 7.87 9.62 0.23
N ALA A 469 8.55 10.65 0.68
CA ALA A 469 7.97 11.96 1.05
C ALA A 469 6.84 11.89 2.09
N ARG A 470 6.92 10.97 3.05
CA ARG A 470 5.93 10.78 4.11
C ARG A 470 6.17 11.72 5.29
N LEU A 471 5.07 12.16 5.93
CA LEU A 471 5.10 12.97 7.16
C LEU A 471 6.04 14.19 7.07
N GLY A 472 6.07 14.86 5.91
CA GLY A 472 6.91 16.06 5.72
C GLY A 472 8.36 15.78 5.33
N GLU A 473 8.80 14.54 5.25
CA GLU A 473 10.15 14.19 4.75
C GLU A 473 10.29 14.52 3.25
N ARG A 474 11.49 14.89 2.82
CA ARG A 474 11.80 15.10 1.40
C ARG A 474 11.95 13.77 0.68
N GLY A 475 11.31 13.63 -0.48
CA GLY A 475 11.39 12.45 -1.32
C GLY A 475 11.65 12.78 -2.78
N GLU A 476 12.23 11.83 -3.51
CA GLU A 476 12.45 11.93 -4.96
C GLU A 476 11.82 10.72 -5.66
N SER A 477 11.22 10.95 -6.83
CA SER A 477 10.73 9.89 -7.72
C SER A 477 11.34 10.07 -9.10
N LEU A 478 11.81 8.97 -9.69
CA LEU A 478 12.39 8.95 -11.01
C LEU A 478 11.71 7.87 -11.87
N LEU A 479 11.06 8.31 -12.95
CA LEU A 479 10.39 7.45 -13.91
C LEU A 479 11.28 7.22 -15.14
N PHE A 480 11.57 5.96 -15.46
CA PHE A 480 12.27 5.59 -16.69
C PHE A 480 11.28 5.47 -17.84
N LEU A 481 11.52 6.19 -18.92
CA LEU A 481 10.76 6.13 -20.15
C LEU A 481 11.68 5.90 -21.36
N GLN A 482 11.27 5.04 -22.26
CA GLN A 482 11.89 4.97 -23.57
C GLN A 482 11.41 6.16 -24.43
N PRO A 483 12.17 6.58 -25.46
CA PRO A 483 11.74 7.67 -26.33
C PRO A 483 10.36 7.48 -26.95
N ILE A 484 9.93 6.25 -27.17
CA ILE A 484 8.62 5.88 -27.72
C ILE A 484 7.48 5.90 -26.70
N GLU A 485 7.78 6.05 -25.40
CA GLU A 485 6.83 6.01 -24.29
C GLU A 485 6.54 7.39 -23.71
N VAL A 486 7.07 8.47 -24.33
CA VAL A 486 6.98 9.85 -23.80
C VAL A 486 5.53 10.33 -23.71
N ASP A 487 4.65 9.83 -24.57
CA ASP A 487 3.21 10.13 -24.53
C ASP A 487 2.55 9.74 -23.20
N TYR A 488 3.18 8.84 -22.43
CA TYR A 488 2.74 8.50 -21.08
C TYR A 488 2.78 9.68 -20.10
N LEU A 489 3.64 10.68 -20.34
CA LEU A 489 3.67 11.91 -19.54
C LEU A 489 2.36 12.69 -19.68
N GLN A 490 1.80 12.75 -20.88
CA GLN A 490 0.51 13.42 -21.12
C GLN A 490 -0.65 12.68 -20.43
N ASP A 491 -0.57 11.34 -20.37
CA ASP A 491 -1.55 10.55 -19.64
C ASP A 491 -1.48 10.82 -18.12
N LEU A 492 -0.28 10.93 -17.57
CA LEU A 492 -0.08 11.32 -16.16
C LEU A 492 -0.54 12.75 -15.87
N GLU A 493 -0.29 13.71 -16.80
CA GLU A 493 -0.72 15.11 -16.67
C GLU A 493 -2.24 15.26 -16.62
N LYS A 494 -3.00 14.44 -17.37
CA LYS A 494 -4.47 14.38 -17.30
C LYS A 494 -4.99 14.03 -15.90
N HIS A 495 -4.14 13.44 -15.08
CA HIS A 495 -4.46 13.03 -13.72
C HIS A 495 -3.76 13.90 -12.65
N GLY A 496 -3.31 15.11 -13.02
CA GLY A 496 -2.68 16.04 -12.09
C GLY A 496 -1.23 15.71 -11.71
N VAL A 497 -0.57 14.79 -12.44
CA VAL A 497 0.82 14.39 -12.15
C VAL A 497 1.77 15.02 -13.16
N SER A 498 2.58 15.99 -12.71
CA SER A 498 3.58 16.67 -13.55
C SER A 498 5.00 16.27 -13.18
N LEU A 499 5.82 15.92 -14.17
CA LEU A 499 7.20 15.49 -13.99
C LEU A 499 8.17 16.41 -14.74
N THR A 500 9.34 16.64 -14.13
CA THR A 500 10.44 17.38 -14.76
C THR A 500 11.52 16.44 -15.27
N GLU A 501 12.25 16.84 -16.32
CA GLU A 501 13.31 15.99 -16.86
C GLU A 501 14.52 15.91 -15.93
N TYR A 502 15.05 14.71 -15.73
CA TYR A 502 16.22 14.43 -14.91
C TYR A 502 17.51 14.79 -15.68
N PRO A 503 18.46 15.52 -15.08
CA PRO A 503 19.68 15.94 -15.78
C PRO A 503 20.68 14.78 -15.96
N LEU A 504 20.28 13.73 -16.68
CA LEU A 504 21.00 12.47 -16.81
C LEU A 504 22.41 12.65 -17.36
N LEU A 505 22.58 13.43 -18.45
CA LEU A 505 23.89 13.61 -19.07
C LEU A 505 24.91 14.24 -18.11
N LYS A 506 24.49 15.23 -17.29
CA LYS A 506 25.36 15.83 -16.27
C LYS A 506 25.86 14.82 -15.25
N ILE A 507 25.04 13.82 -14.93
CA ILE A 507 25.40 12.78 -13.98
C ILE A 507 26.33 11.76 -14.64
N ILE A 508 26.04 11.35 -15.86
CA ILE A 508 26.88 10.41 -16.59
C ILE A 508 28.27 11.02 -16.87
N ASP A 509 28.32 12.32 -17.23
CA ASP A 509 29.57 13.07 -17.44
C ASP A 509 30.41 13.21 -16.15
N SER A 510 29.82 13.06 -14.96
CA SER A 510 30.56 13.10 -13.69
C SER A 510 31.37 11.84 -13.39
N PHE A 511 31.11 10.75 -14.09
CA PHE A 511 31.89 9.53 -13.91
C PHE A 511 33.26 9.62 -14.60
N PRO A 512 34.32 9.11 -13.97
CA PRO A 512 35.67 9.20 -14.52
C PRO A 512 35.80 8.43 -15.83
N LEU A 513 36.40 9.08 -16.81
CA LEU A 513 36.72 8.52 -18.11
C LEU A 513 38.24 8.25 -18.18
N HIS A 514 38.64 7.22 -18.90
CA HIS A 514 40.08 6.96 -19.17
C HIS A 514 40.76 8.20 -19.76
N SER A 515 41.95 8.54 -19.24
CA SER A 515 42.69 9.75 -19.54
C SER A 515 43.03 9.99 -21.04
N GLN A 516 42.98 8.97 -21.87
CA GLN A 516 43.16 9.09 -23.32
C GLN A 516 41.97 9.68 -24.09
N MET A 517 40.78 9.75 -23.48
CA MET A 517 39.53 10.26 -24.12
C MET A 517 39.17 11.71 -23.77
N HIS A 518 39.97 12.38 -22.93
CA HIS A 518 39.70 13.78 -22.52
C HIS A 518 39.72 14.84 -23.65
N ARG A 519 40.02 14.44 -24.88
CA ARG A 519 40.09 15.36 -26.03
C ARG A 519 38.91 15.28 -26.98
N VAL A 520 37.89 14.49 -26.72
CA VAL A 520 36.79 14.27 -27.67
C VAL A 520 35.52 15.01 -27.20
N LYS A 521 35.05 15.89 -28.09
CA LYS A 521 33.77 16.56 -28.28
C LYS A 521 32.67 16.13 -27.31
N LYS A 522 31.84 17.09 -26.84
CA LYS A 522 30.55 16.85 -26.16
C LYS A 522 29.84 15.66 -26.80
N PHE A 523 29.64 14.60 -26.03
CA PHE A 523 28.94 13.41 -26.52
C PHE A 523 27.48 13.79 -26.86
N VAL A 524 27.07 13.51 -28.08
CA VAL A 524 25.77 13.93 -28.60
C VAL A 524 24.66 12.98 -28.16
N SER A 525 24.99 11.73 -27.84
CA SER A 525 23.99 10.73 -27.43
C SER A 525 24.47 9.87 -26.26
N LEU A 526 23.50 9.46 -25.43
CA LEU A 526 23.72 8.57 -24.29
C LEU A 526 24.30 7.20 -24.71
N GLU A 527 23.86 6.68 -25.85
CA GLU A 527 24.29 5.37 -26.36
C GLU A 527 25.77 5.35 -26.81
N SER A 528 26.32 6.51 -27.17
CA SER A 528 27.71 6.66 -27.56
C SER A 528 28.63 7.09 -26.41
N HIS A 529 28.07 7.36 -25.23
CA HIS A 529 28.86 7.81 -24.09
C HIS A 529 29.82 6.70 -23.60
N PRO A 530 31.13 6.96 -23.50
CA PRO A 530 32.14 5.94 -23.21
C PRO A 530 31.89 5.18 -21.91
N TRP A 531 31.44 5.85 -20.85
CA TRP A 531 31.06 5.24 -19.58
C TRP A 531 29.92 4.21 -19.78
N VAL A 532 28.85 4.59 -20.47
CA VAL A 532 27.70 3.72 -20.72
C VAL A 532 28.09 2.52 -21.56
N VAL A 533 28.89 2.74 -22.61
CA VAL A 533 29.37 1.67 -23.51
C VAL A 533 30.28 0.70 -22.77
N SER A 534 31.22 1.22 -21.95
CA SER A 534 32.14 0.37 -21.17
C SER A 534 31.37 -0.45 -20.13
N LEU A 535 30.50 0.19 -19.34
CA LEU A 535 29.69 -0.49 -18.34
C LEU A 535 28.77 -1.56 -18.98
N GLN A 536 28.15 -1.24 -20.12
CA GLN A 536 27.31 -2.21 -20.84
C GLN A 536 28.10 -3.43 -21.32
N ARG A 537 29.33 -3.22 -21.82
CA ARG A 537 30.21 -4.32 -22.27
C ARG A 537 30.61 -5.24 -21.12
N GLU A 538 30.94 -4.66 -19.95
CA GLU A 538 31.29 -5.43 -18.77
C GLU A 538 30.09 -6.23 -18.23
N LEU A 539 28.90 -5.64 -18.22
CA LEU A 539 27.66 -6.34 -17.85
C LEU A 539 27.37 -7.52 -18.78
N GLU A 540 27.52 -7.34 -20.10
CA GLU A 540 27.34 -8.41 -21.08
C GLU A 540 28.39 -9.53 -20.94
N SER A 541 29.64 -9.16 -20.61
CA SER A 541 30.71 -10.11 -20.34
C SER A 541 30.42 -10.92 -19.07
N TYR A 542 30.07 -10.24 -17.98
CA TYR A 542 29.72 -10.86 -16.70
C TYR A 542 28.55 -11.86 -16.83
N ILE A 543 27.45 -11.43 -17.45
CA ILE A 543 26.27 -12.28 -17.64
C ILE A 543 26.55 -13.47 -18.60
N SER A 544 27.45 -13.27 -19.57
CA SER A 544 27.82 -14.36 -20.50
C SER A 544 28.68 -15.42 -19.82
N ALA A 545 29.51 -15.03 -18.84
CA ALA A 545 30.40 -15.91 -18.10
C ALA A 545 29.66 -16.80 -17.09
N GLU A 546 28.56 -16.29 -16.50
CA GLU A 546 27.84 -16.96 -15.43
C GLU A 546 26.52 -17.61 -15.91
N PRO A 547 26.46 -18.96 -16.08
CA PRO A 547 25.27 -19.64 -16.63
C PRO A 547 24.00 -19.41 -15.83
N LYS A 548 24.08 -19.26 -14.50
CA LYS A 548 22.94 -19.08 -13.61
C LYS A 548 22.28 -17.73 -13.83
N ILE A 549 23.06 -16.64 -13.84
CA ILE A 549 22.55 -15.30 -14.05
C ILE A 549 22.09 -15.10 -15.51
N LYS A 550 22.77 -15.74 -16.48
CA LYS A 550 22.34 -15.75 -17.88
C LYS A 550 20.97 -16.37 -18.07
N LYS A 551 20.67 -17.47 -17.35
CA LYS A 551 19.34 -18.08 -17.35
C LYS A 551 18.31 -17.14 -16.77
N GLN A 552 18.60 -16.49 -15.65
CA GLN A 552 17.68 -15.53 -15.04
C GLN A 552 17.44 -14.32 -15.94
N ALA A 553 18.48 -13.79 -16.61
CA ALA A 553 18.33 -12.72 -17.59
C ALA A 553 17.38 -13.10 -18.72
N LYS A 554 17.44 -14.35 -19.23
CA LYS A 554 16.51 -14.86 -20.25
C LYS A 554 15.08 -14.99 -19.73
N ASP A 555 14.91 -15.49 -18.52
CA ASP A 555 13.59 -15.63 -17.88
C ASP A 555 12.98 -14.22 -17.61
N ALA A 556 13.79 -13.27 -17.15
CA ALA A 556 13.42 -11.88 -16.94
C ALA A 556 13.02 -11.19 -18.26
N PHE A 557 13.80 -11.35 -19.32
CA PHE A 557 13.44 -10.84 -20.66
C PHE A 557 12.09 -11.38 -21.13
N CYS A 558 11.86 -12.69 -21.04
CA CYS A 558 10.62 -13.31 -21.48
C CYS A 558 9.41 -12.87 -20.65
N SER A 559 9.57 -12.71 -19.35
CA SER A 559 8.49 -12.25 -18.46
C SER A 559 8.20 -10.77 -18.65
N TRP A 560 9.24 -9.94 -18.86
CA TRP A 560 9.09 -8.52 -19.15
C TRP A 560 8.32 -8.27 -20.45
N VAL A 561 8.67 -8.94 -21.54
CA VAL A 561 7.95 -8.82 -22.82
C VAL A 561 6.47 -9.18 -22.67
N ARG A 562 6.16 -10.20 -21.88
CA ARG A 562 4.77 -10.59 -21.58
C ARG A 562 4.03 -9.52 -20.78
N ALA A 563 4.66 -8.97 -19.76
CA ALA A 563 4.08 -7.89 -18.97
C ALA A 563 3.85 -6.62 -19.80
N TYR A 564 4.82 -6.27 -20.65
CA TYR A 564 4.71 -5.12 -21.55
C TYR A 564 3.55 -5.25 -22.54
N THR A 565 3.20 -6.46 -22.95
CA THR A 565 2.02 -6.71 -23.83
C THR A 565 0.69 -6.71 -23.09
N ALA A 566 0.70 -6.71 -21.76
CA ALA A 566 -0.51 -6.86 -20.97
C ALA A 566 -1.23 -5.53 -20.70
N HIS A 567 -0.65 -4.38 -21.09
CA HIS A 567 -1.31 -3.09 -20.96
C HIS A 567 -2.66 -3.03 -21.69
N ARG A 568 -3.63 -2.34 -21.12
CA ARG A 568 -5.01 -2.27 -21.59
C ARG A 568 -5.43 -0.83 -21.89
N GLY A 569 -6.57 -0.68 -22.55
CA GLY A 569 -7.13 0.64 -22.86
C GLY A 569 -6.18 1.50 -23.69
N ASP A 570 -6.14 2.79 -23.39
CA ASP A 570 -5.31 3.78 -24.09
C ASP A 570 -3.81 3.55 -23.91
N LEU A 571 -3.41 3.00 -22.76
CA LEU A 571 -2.02 2.64 -22.46
C LEU A 571 -1.46 1.61 -23.47
N LYS A 572 -2.30 0.77 -24.05
CA LYS A 572 -1.89 -0.17 -25.11
C LYS A 572 -1.36 0.51 -26.35
N GLN A 573 -1.79 1.75 -26.64
CA GLN A 573 -1.30 2.54 -27.79
C GLN A 573 0.09 3.12 -27.50
N ILE A 574 0.36 3.45 -26.23
CA ILE A 574 1.65 3.95 -25.77
C ILE A 574 2.66 2.81 -25.67
N PHE A 575 2.32 1.73 -24.94
CA PHE A 575 3.18 0.57 -24.67
C PHE A 575 2.99 -0.55 -25.69
N MET A 576 3.38 -0.29 -26.95
CA MET A 576 3.25 -1.26 -28.03
C MET A 576 4.55 -2.05 -28.24
N VAL A 577 4.53 -3.34 -28.00
CA VAL A 577 5.67 -4.26 -28.29
C VAL A 577 6.12 -4.17 -29.74
N LYS A 578 5.21 -3.93 -30.68
CA LYS A 578 5.54 -3.80 -32.11
C LYS A 578 6.44 -2.60 -32.42
N LYS A 579 6.45 -1.58 -31.56
CA LYS A 579 7.33 -0.42 -31.67
C LYS A 579 8.73 -0.67 -31.08
N LEU A 580 8.93 -1.77 -30.36
CA LEU A 580 10.18 -2.12 -29.71
C LEU A 580 11.07 -2.98 -30.59
N HIS A 581 12.37 -2.66 -30.61
CA HIS A 581 13.37 -3.56 -31.16
C HIS A 581 13.79 -4.58 -30.10
N LEU A 582 13.33 -5.84 -30.21
CA LEU A 582 13.55 -6.87 -29.18
C LEU A 582 15.03 -7.18 -28.88
N GLY A 583 15.94 -6.93 -29.83
CA GLY A 583 17.38 -6.99 -29.59
C GLY A 583 17.86 -5.92 -28.60
N HIS A 584 17.30 -4.70 -28.67
CA HIS A 584 17.60 -3.65 -27.68
C HIS A 584 16.97 -3.99 -26.31
N VAL A 585 15.79 -4.63 -26.30
CA VAL A 585 15.22 -5.17 -25.07
C VAL A 585 16.12 -6.26 -24.47
N ALA A 586 16.65 -7.18 -25.27
CA ALA A 586 17.59 -8.19 -24.79
C ALA A 586 18.86 -7.54 -24.21
N LYS A 587 19.37 -6.48 -24.85
CA LYS A 587 20.51 -5.69 -24.39
C LYS A 587 20.25 -5.00 -23.05
N SER A 588 18.99 -4.60 -22.72
CA SER A 588 18.62 -4.05 -21.41
C SER A 588 18.65 -5.09 -20.27
N PHE A 589 18.79 -6.38 -20.60
CA PHE A 589 19.10 -7.47 -19.68
C PHE A 589 20.56 -7.97 -19.85
N ALA A 590 21.42 -7.17 -20.50
CA ALA A 590 22.79 -7.49 -20.86
C ALA A 590 22.94 -8.84 -21.59
N LEU A 591 21.96 -9.21 -22.40
CA LEU A 591 22.00 -10.37 -23.29
C LEU A 591 22.52 -9.94 -24.67
N ARG A 592 23.55 -10.65 -25.18
CA ARG A 592 24.10 -10.42 -26.53
C ARG A 592 23.17 -10.89 -27.63
N GLU A 593 22.37 -11.91 -27.33
CA GLU A 593 21.44 -12.52 -28.28
C GLU A 593 20.01 -12.40 -27.77
N GLN A 594 19.08 -12.16 -28.67
CA GLN A 594 17.66 -12.14 -28.35
C GLN A 594 17.18 -13.57 -28.03
N PRO A 595 16.64 -13.83 -26.83
CA PRO A 595 16.05 -15.13 -26.53
C PRO A 595 14.81 -15.40 -27.40
N SER A 596 14.65 -16.63 -27.88
CA SER A 596 13.44 -17.01 -28.60
C SER A 596 12.22 -16.99 -27.68
N LEU A 597 11.24 -16.13 -27.97
CA LEU A 597 9.98 -16.04 -27.22
C LEU A 597 9.11 -17.30 -27.40
N VAL A 598 9.34 -18.06 -28.47
CA VAL A 598 8.57 -19.25 -28.85
C VAL A 598 9.16 -20.54 -28.24
N GLY A 599 10.27 -20.46 -27.51
CA GLY A 599 10.97 -21.63 -27.01
C GLY A 599 10.33 -22.30 -25.79
N LYS A 600 9.96 -23.55 -25.92
CA LYS A 600 9.78 -24.61 -24.89
C LYS A 600 8.89 -24.33 -23.67
N THR A 601 8.78 -23.08 -23.18
CA THR A 601 8.00 -22.75 -21.97
C THR A 601 6.48 -22.75 -22.25
N PHE A 602 6.04 -22.31 -23.42
CA PHE A 602 4.62 -22.37 -23.81
C PHE A 602 4.15 -23.81 -24.08
N GLN A 603 5.00 -24.61 -24.72
CA GLN A 603 4.68 -26.03 -24.95
C GLN A 603 4.70 -26.83 -23.63
N ASN A 604 5.61 -26.54 -22.72
CA ASN A 604 5.70 -27.25 -21.44
C ASN A 604 4.60 -26.84 -20.45
N GLN A 605 4.20 -25.58 -20.39
CA GLN A 605 3.07 -25.16 -19.54
C GLN A 605 1.73 -25.65 -20.09
N SER A 606 1.52 -25.64 -21.41
CA SER A 606 0.31 -26.20 -22.00
C SER A 606 0.29 -27.74 -21.87
N LYS A 607 1.43 -28.41 -21.98
CA LYS A 607 1.57 -29.85 -21.72
C LYS A 607 1.39 -30.19 -20.24
N LYS A 608 1.90 -29.35 -19.32
CA LYS A 608 1.71 -29.53 -17.87
C LYS A 608 0.25 -29.28 -17.49
N ARG A 609 -0.39 -28.19 -17.96
CA ARG A 609 -1.83 -27.94 -17.75
C ARG A 609 -2.71 -29.05 -18.33
N LYS A 610 -2.39 -29.58 -19.53
CA LYS A 610 -3.12 -30.72 -20.12
C LYS A 610 -2.90 -32.00 -19.32
N ARG A 611 -1.71 -32.25 -18.75
CA ARG A 611 -1.44 -33.40 -17.87
C ARG A 611 -2.20 -33.28 -16.53
N ASP A 612 -2.19 -32.10 -15.90
CA ASP A 612 -2.90 -31.84 -14.64
C ASP A 612 -4.42 -31.94 -14.81
N LEU A 613 -4.97 -31.47 -15.94
CA LEU A 613 -6.39 -31.63 -16.28
C LEU A 613 -6.75 -33.12 -16.53
N LYS A 614 -5.89 -33.89 -17.25
CA LYS A 614 -6.11 -35.33 -17.43
C LYS A 614 -5.98 -36.12 -16.13
N GLN A 615 -5.09 -35.72 -15.19
CA GLN A 615 -5.01 -36.35 -13.87
C GLN A 615 -6.23 -36.03 -13.02
N LYS A 616 -6.72 -34.78 -13.03
CA LYS A 616 -7.97 -34.41 -12.34
C LYS A 616 -9.19 -35.15 -12.91
N GLN A 617 -9.30 -35.30 -14.20
CA GLN A 617 -10.37 -36.09 -14.83
C GLN A 617 -10.27 -37.59 -14.47
N LYS A 618 -9.07 -38.17 -14.47
CA LYS A 618 -8.88 -39.57 -14.05
C LYS A 618 -9.18 -39.79 -12.56
N GLY A 619 -8.89 -38.81 -11.71
CA GLY A 619 -9.24 -38.83 -10.27
C GLY A 619 -10.75 -38.76 -10.04
N LEU A 620 -11.47 -37.96 -10.82
CA LEU A 620 -12.95 -37.88 -10.79
C LEU A 620 -13.62 -39.17 -11.29
N PHE A 621 -13.08 -39.79 -12.34
CA PHE A 621 -13.58 -41.08 -12.84
C PHE A 621 -13.34 -42.24 -11.86
N LYS A 622 -12.20 -42.24 -11.15
CA LYS A 622 -11.96 -43.23 -10.06
C LYS A 622 -12.91 -43.02 -8.87
N LYS A 623 -13.18 -41.79 -8.45
CA LYS A 623 -14.16 -41.52 -7.40
C LYS A 623 -15.60 -41.91 -7.78
N ARG A 624 -16.02 -41.69 -9.02
CA ARG A 624 -17.33 -42.13 -9.50
C ARG A 624 -17.47 -43.68 -9.58
N LYS A 625 -16.40 -44.41 -9.93
CA LYS A 625 -16.41 -45.88 -9.95
C LYS A 625 -16.42 -46.52 -8.56
N VAL A 626 -15.94 -45.82 -7.53
CA VAL A 626 -15.99 -46.29 -6.11
C VAL A 626 -17.38 -46.01 -5.54
N ALA A 627 -18.02 -44.91 -5.89
CA ALA A 627 -19.38 -44.57 -5.42
C ALA A 627 -20.50 -45.35 -6.09
N SER A 628 -20.24 -46.08 -7.19
CA SER A 628 -21.18 -46.95 -7.85
C SER A 628 -21.01 -48.44 -7.50
N LYS A 629 -20.11 -48.76 -6.55
CA LYS A 629 -19.88 -50.13 -6.02
C LYS A 629 -20.20 -50.27 -4.52
N THR A 630 -20.67 -49.19 -3.89
CA THR A 630 -21.33 -49.15 -2.59
C THR A 630 -22.81 -48.81 -2.82
#